data_89a70f84c87bfc934537f009d36025c0
#
_entry.id   89a70f84c87bfc934537f009d36025c0
#
_cell.length_a   1.000
_cell.length_b   1.000
_cell.length_c   1.000
_cell.angle_alpha   90.00
_cell.angle_beta   90.00
_cell.angle_gamma   90.00
#
_symmetry.space_group_name_H-M   'P 1'
#
loop_
_entity.id
_entity.type
_entity.pdbx_description
1 polymer ?
#
loop_
_entity_poly.entity_id
_entity_poly.type
_entity_poly.pdbx_seq_one_letter_code
_entity_poly.pdbx_strand_id
1 'polypeptide(L)'
;MPLVTSKEMLLKAQKEGYAVGAFNAENMEMVKAIIEAAEELKAPVMIQTTPSTVKYGTVETYAALVAAEAKKASVPVCLHLDHGSSFELAMQAIHAGYTSVMIDGSKFDFEENIALTKKVADVARVLDIPCEAELGKVGGKEDDLEAEADTNTDPQEAKEFAERTGVTSLAVAIGTAHGFYAGTPVLDTERVSEIRQMVEVPLVLHGASGLSDDQVRECVKRGMCKVNFATELRDAYSKAVKETFAENENTIDPKAYGKAAIKAVKELVMYRMKVCGCDGKA
;
A
#
# COMPACT_ATOMS: atom_id res chain seq x y z
N MET A 1 -18.79 -6.28 -5.39
CA MET A 1 -18.61 -7.19 -4.22
C MET A 1 -18.50 -6.36 -2.94
N PRO A 2 -18.77 -6.90 -1.75
CA PRO A 2 -18.35 -6.23 -0.51
C PRO A 2 -16.81 -6.17 -0.45
N LEU A 3 -16.28 -5.28 0.38
CA LEU A 3 -14.84 -5.25 0.70
C LEU A 3 -14.38 -6.61 1.23
N VAL A 4 -13.16 -7.00 0.87
CA VAL A 4 -12.51 -8.22 1.37
C VAL A 4 -11.29 -7.87 2.22
N THR A 5 -10.85 -8.79 3.06
CA THR A 5 -9.60 -8.62 3.82
C THR A 5 -8.38 -8.88 2.94
N SER A 6 -7.21 -8.36 3.33
CA SER A 6 -5.96 -8.58 2.59
C SER A 6 -5.43 -10.01 2.71
N LYS A 7 -5.83 -10.79 3.73
CA LYS A 7 -5.21 -12.08 4.06
C LYS A 7 -5.24 -13.07 2.88
N GLU A 8 -6.42 -13.45 2.42
CA GLU A 8 -6.55 -14.44 1.33
C GLU A 8 -5.98 -13.91 0.01
N MET A 9 -6.12 -12.60 -0.22
CA MET A 9 -5.58 -11.91 -1.39
C MET A 9 -4.05 -12.02 -1.45
N LEU A 10 -3.36 -11.76 -0.34
CA LEU A 10 -1.89 -11.82 -0.27
C LEU A 10 -1.37 -13.26 -0.22
N LEU A 11 -2.07 -14.19 0.43
CA LEU A 11 -1.71 -15.61 0.41
C LEU A 11 -1.84 -16.21 -1.00
N LYS A 12 -2.87 -15.81 -1.78
CA LYS A 12 -3.01 -16.19 -3.19
C LYS A 12 -1.85 -15.63 -4.01
N ALA A 13 -1.52 -14.34 -3.81
CA ALA A 13 -0.40 -13.68 -4.48
C ALA A 13 0.93 -14.40 -4.22
N GLN A 14 1.19 -14.73 -2.96
CA GLN A 14 2.37 -15.48 -2.54
C GLN A 14 2.46 -16.86 -3.21
N LYS A 15 1.35 -17.59 -3.25
CA LYS A 15 1.29 -18.93 -3.85
C LYS A 15 1.47 -18.91 -5.36
N GLU A 16 0.94 -17.88 -6.04
CA GLU A 16 0.95 -17.81 -7.50
C GLU A 16 2.10 -16.96 -8.06
N GLY A 17 2.93 -16.32 -7.20
CA GLY A 17 4.13 -15.59 -7.61
C GLY A 17 3.84 -14.25 -8.31
N TYR A 18 2.84 -13.50 -7.82
CA TYR A 18 2.58 -12.12 -8.23
C TYR A 18 2.46 -11.21 -7.00
N ALA A 19 2.36 -9.90 -7.18
CA ALA A 19 2.06 -8.99 -6.09
C ALA A 19 0.76 -8.23 -6.33
N VAL A 20 -0.01 -8.00 -5.27
CA VAL A 20 -1.16 -7.10 -5.30
C VAL A 20 -0.67 -5.66 -5.28
N GLY A 21 -1.12 -4.86 -6.24
CA GLY A 21 -0.89 -3.41 -6.21
C GLY A 21 -1.70 -2.75 -5.10
N ALA A 22 -1.02 -1.99 -4.27
CA ALA A 22 -1.60 -1.23 -3.17
C ALA A 22 -1.38 0.28 -3.43
N PHE A 23 -2.47 1.02 -3.56
CA PHE A 23 -2.48 2.38 -4.08
C PHE A 23 -3.06 3.36 -3.07
N ASN A 24 -2.29 4.40 -2.72
CA ASN A 24 -2.74 5.44 -1.80
C ASN A 24 -3.72 6.39 -2.49
N ALA A 25 -4.89 6.57 -1.91
CA ALA A 25 -5.96 7.42 -2.44
C ALA A 25 -6.22 8.62 -1.53
N GLU A 26 -6.14 9.83 -2.08
CA GLU A 26 -6.33 11.08 -1.34
C GLU A 26 -7.74 11.65 -1.48
N ASN A 27 -8.51 11.18 -2.47
CA ASN A 27 -9.84 11.71 -2.77
C ASN A 27 -10.72 10.72 -3.56
N MET A 28 -11.95 11.13 -3.84
CA MET A 28 -12.93 10.34 -4.59
C MET A 28 -12.45 9.94 -5.98
N GLU A 29 -11.81 10.86 -6.69
CA GLU A 29 -11.33 10.65 -8.06
C GLU A 29 -10.29 9.53 -8.10
N MET A 30 -9.34 9.51 -7.15
CA MET A 30 -8.33 8.46 -7.06
C MET A 30 -8.96 7.11 -6.69
N VAL A 31 -9.90 7.07 -5.73
CA VAL A 31 -10.63 5.83 -5.39
C VAL A 31 -11.34 5.25 -6.61
N LYS A 32 -12.05 6.09 -7.37
CA LYS A 32 -12.72 5.65 -8.61
C LYS A 32 -11.73 5.14 -9.64
N ALA A 33 -10.65 5.87 -9.89
CA ALA A 33 -9.63 5.50 -10.85
C ALA A 33 -9.01 4.13 -10.54
N ILE A 34 -8.70 3.88 -9.27
CA ILE A 34 -8.11 2.62 -8.80
C ILE A 34 -9.08 1.44 -8.99
N ILE A 35 -10.34 1.61 -8.62
CA ILE A 35 -11.34 0.54 -8.77
C ILE A 35 -11.66 0.29 -10.25
N GLU A 36 -11.80 1.34 -11.07
CA GLU A 36 -12.02 1.20 -12.51
C GLU A 36 -10.84 0.50 -13.22
N ALA A 37 -9.61 0.76 -12.79
CA ALA A 37 -8.41 0.07 -13.28
C ALA A 37 -8.44 -1.43 -12.93
N ALA A 38 -8.77 -1.74 -11.69
CA ALA A 38 -8.88 -3.12 -11.21
C ALA A 38 -9.97 -3.91 -11.94
N GLU A 39 -11.14 -3.30 -12.16
CA GLU A 39 -12.24 -3.88 -12.95
C GLU A 39 -11.83 -4.18 -14.39
N GLU A 40 -11.16 -3.24 -15.06
CA GLU A 40 -10.74 -3.40 -16.44
C GLU A 40 -9.71 -4.51 -16.60
N LEU A 41 -8.78 -4.64 -15.68
CA LEU A 41 -7.73 -5.67 -15.70
C LEU A 41 -8.13 -6.99 -15.03
N LYS A 42 -9.31 -7.06 -14.41
CA LYS A 42 -9.70 -8.23 -13.58
C LYS A 42 -8.64 -8.55 -12.53
N ALA A 43 -8.19 -7.53 -11.82
CA ALA A 43 -7.12 -7.61 -10.84
C ALA A 43 -7.65 -7.42 -9.41
N PRO A 44 -7.10 -8.12 -8.41
CA PRO A 44 -7.30 -7.76 -7.01
C PRO A 44 -6.60 -6.43 -6.72
N VAL A 45 -7.14 -5.63 -5.80
CA VAL A 45 -6.56 -4.30 -5.48
C VAL A 45 -6.67 -3.95 -4.00
N MET A 46 -5.66 -3.26 -3.48
CA MET A 46 -5.69 -2.60 -2.19
C MET A 46 -5.74 -1.09 -2.37
N ILE A 47 -6.71 -0.45 -1.72
CA ILE A 47 -6.80 1.01 -1.60
C ILE A 47 -6.30 1.38 -0.21
N GLN A 48 -5.38 2.31 -0.13
CA GLN A 48 -4.71 2.68 1.10
C GLN A 48 -4.95 4.13 1.48
N THR A 49 -4.92 4.41 2.78
CA THR A 49 -4.88 5.77 3.33
C THR A 49 -3.84 5.85 4.43
N THR A 50 -3.04 6.91 4.43
CA THR A 50 -2.03 7.19 5.46
C THR A 50 -2.62 8.00 6.63
N PRO A 51 -1.90 8.17 7.75
CA PRO A 51 -2.31 9.05 8.83
C PRO A 51 -2.60 10.49 8.37
N SER A 52 -1.84 11.05 7.43
CA SER A 52 -2.08 12.39 6.91
C SER A 52 -3.35 12.46 6.06
N THR A 53 -3.61 11.42 5.26
CA THR A 53 -4.83 11.30 4.46
C THR A 53 -6.07 11.26 5.36
N VAL A 54 -6.07 10.42 6.41
CA VAL A 54 -7.23 10.33 7.31
C VAL A 54 -7.36 11.54 8.24
N LYS A 55 -6.27 12.26 8.50
CA LYS A 55 -6.34 13.58 9.17
C LYS A 55 -7.05 14.62 8.30
N TYR A 56 -6.88 14.54 6.98
CA TYR A 56 -7.56 15.42 6.03
C TYR A 56 -9.05 15.07 5.87
N GLY A 57 -9.39 13.78 5.70
CA GLY A 57 -10.73 13.37 5.31
C GLY A 57 -11.46 12.44 6.28
N THR A 58 -10.88 12.04 7.40
CA THR A 58 -11.31 11.06 8.43
C THR A 58 -11.38 9.60 7.95
N VAL A 59 -11.21 8.66 8.86
CA VAL A 59 -11.31 7.21 8.54
C VAL A 59 -12.72 6.85 8.06
N GLU A 60 -13.76 7.44 8.64
CA GLU A 60 -15.16 7.18 8.29
C GLU A 60 -15.49 7.64 6.86
N THR A 61 -14.96 8.79 6.44
CA THR A 61 -15.17 9.32 5.09
C THR A 61 -14.56 8.37 4.05
N TYR A 62 -13.31 7.94 4.25
CA TYR A 62 -12.67 7.01 3.31
C TYR A 62 -13.32 5.62 3.35
N ALA A 63 -13.71 5.13 4.51
CA ALA A 63 -14.44 3.86 4.63
C ALA A 63 -15.76 3.90 3.84
N ALA A 64 -16.56 4.96 4.01
CA ALA A 64 -17.82 5.13 3.29
C ALA A 64 -17.61 5.25 1.77
N LEU A 65 -16.62 6.03 1.35
CA LEU A 65 -16.29 6.26 -0.05
C LEU A 65 -15.86 4.97 -0.75
N VAL A 66 -14.88 4.26 -0.18
CA VAL A 66 -14.35 3.03 -0.76
C VAL A 66 -15.42 1.92 -0.74
N ALA A 67 -16.19 1.80 0.35
CA ALA A 67 -17.27 0.83 0.43
C ALA A 67 -18.37 1.08 -0.62
N ALA A 68 -18.70 2.35 -0.91
CA ALA A 68 -19.70 2.71 -1.92
C ALA A 68 -19.25 2.33 -3.35
N GLU A 69 -17.99 2.57 -3.69
CA GLU A 69 -17.44 2.21 -5.01
C GLU A 69 -17.17 0.70 -5.11
N ALA A 70 -16.65 0.04 -4.07
CA ALA A 70 -16.40 -1.41 -4.05
C ALA A 70 -17.68 -2.25 -4.22
N LYS A 71 -18.84 -1.75 -3.81
CA LYS A 71 -20.13 -2.43 -4.06
C LYS A 71 -20.43 -2.64 -5.53
N LYS A 72 -19.90 -1.79 -6.40
CA LYS A 72 -20.08 -1.86 -7.87
C LYS A 72 -19.05 -2.78 -8.51
N ALA A 73 -17.97 -3.11 -7.80
CA ALA A 73 -16.86 -3.91 -8.32
C ALA A 73 -17.19 -5.41 -8.36
N SER A 74 -16.67 -6.09 -9.38
CA SER A 74 -16.70 -7.56 -9.52
C SER A 74 -15.42 -8.21 -9.01
N VAL A 75 -14.36 -7.42 -8.81
CA VAL A 75 -13.02 -7.83 -8.35
C VAL A 75 -12.86 -7.64 -6.84
N PRO A 76 -11.93 -8.36 -6.19
CA PRO A 76 -11.63 -8.16 -4.78
C PRO A 76 -11.01 -6.78 -4.52
N VAL A 77 -11.62 -6.01 -3.61
CA VAL A 77 -11.13 -4.70 -3.15
C VAL A 77 -10.91 -4.76 -1.65
N CYS A 78 -9.72 -4.38 -1.19
CA CYS A 78 -9.37 -4.25 0.22
C CYS A 78 -9.14 -2.78 0.57
N LEU A 79 -9.68 -2.33 1.70
CA LEU A 79 -9.37 -1.01 2.26
C LEU A 79 -8.38 -1.18 3.42
N HIS A 80 -7.24 -0.50 3.32
CA HIS A 80 -6.10 -0.67 4.20
C HIS A 80 -5.65 0.66 4.83
N LEU A 81 -5.39 0.65 6.15
CA LEU A 81 -4.67 1.73 6.81
C LEU A 81 -3.17 1.49 6.60
N ASP A 82 -2.51 2.39 5.90
CA ASP A 82 -1.09 2.38 5.60
C ASP A 82 -0.33 3.23 6.61
N HIS A 83 0.83 2.76 7.11
CA HIS A 83 1.65 3.43 8.12
C HIS A 83 0.88 3.92 9.36
N GLY A 84 -0.03 3.11 9.91
CA GLY A 84 -0.78 3.46 11.12
C GLY A 84 0.17 3.88 12.24
N SER A 85 0.02 5.12 12.74
CA SER A 85 0.97 5.76 13.64
C SER A 85 0.74 5.45 15.12
N SER A 86 -0.39 4.83 15.46
CA SER A 86 -0.74 4.50 16.85
C SER A 86 -1.76 3.37 16.91
N PHE A 87 -1.84 2.74 18.09
CA PHE A 87 -2.88 1.76 18.40
C PHE A 87 -4.27 2.34 18.22
N GLU A 88 -4.50 3.55 18.71
CA GLU A 88 -5.78 4.24 18.66
C GLU A 88 -6.25 4.45 17.22
N LEU A 89 -5.36 4.90 16.32
CA LEU A 89 -5.68 5.10 14.92
C LEU A 89 -6.01 3.77 14.22
N ALA A 90 -5.26 2.71 14.50
CA ALA A 90 -5.56 1.38 13.97
C ALA A 90 -6.95 0.89 14.41
N MET A 91 -7.31 1.10 15.68
CA MET A 91 -8.64 0.74 16.20
C MET A 91 -9.76 1.61 15.61
N GLN A 92 -9.53 2.90 15.40
CA GLN A 92 -10.48 3.78 14.72
C GLN A 92 -10.73 3.33 13.27
N ALA A 93 -9.67 2.98 12.53
CA ALA A 93 -9.79 2.46 11.17
C ALA A 93 -10.60 1.15 11.13
N ILE A 94 -10.31 0.19 12.00
CA ILE A 94 -11.08 -1.06 12.11
C ILE A 94 -12.55 -0.76 12.43
N HIS A 95 -12.81 0.12 13.38
CA HIS A 95 -14.18 0.50 13.76
C HIS A 95 -14.93 1.17 12.61
N ALA A 96 -14.25 1.96 11.79
CA ALA A 96 -14.84 2.63 10.62
C ALA A 96 -15.12 1.67 9.45
N GLY A 97 -14.59 0.44 9.46
CA GLY A 97 -14.82 -0.57 8.44
C GLY A 97 -13.65 -0.81 7.49
N TYR A 98 -12.43 -0.45 7.88
CA TYR A 98 -11.22 -0.90 7.20
C TYR A 98 -11.09 -2.42 7.31
N THR A 99 -10.72 -3.05 6.20
CA THR A 99 -10.63 -4.52 6.10
C THR A 99 -9.21 -5.04 6.23
N SER A 100 -8.25 -4.15 6.47
CA SER A 100 -6.85 -4.42 6.76
C SER A 100 -6.23 -3.18 7.42
N VAL A 101 -5.28 -3.36 8.32
CA VAL A 101 -4.54 -2.27 8.94
C VAL A 101 -3.05 -2.57 9.00
N MET A 102 -2.24 -1.52 8.97
CA MET A 102 -0.83 -1.59 9.32
C MET A 102 -0.58 -0.77 10.58
N ILE A 103 0.32 -1.25 11.42
CA ILE A 103 0.94 -0.49 12.50
C ILE A 103 2.42 -0.34 12.22
N ASP A 104 2.90 0.89 12.18
CA ASP A 104 4.28 1.21 11.90
C ASP A 104 5.04 1.58 13.19
N GLY A 105 5.83 0.62 13.66
CA GLY A 105 6.75 0.76 14.79
C GLY A 105 8.22 0.85 14.38
N SER A 106 8.54 0.97 13.09
CA SER A 106 9.92 0.92 12.55
C SER A 106 10.86 1.99 13.10
N LYS A 107 10.31 3.09 13.61
CA LYS A 107 11.06 4.17 14.27
C LYS A 107 11.53 3.84 15.69
N PHE A 108 10.93 2.83 16.34
CA PHE A 108 11.26 2.38 17.69
C PHE A 108 12.36 1.31 17.65
N ASP A 109 12.87 0.94 18.80
CA ASP A 109 13.74 -0.23 18.88
C ASP A 109 12.95 -1.54 18.66
N PHE A 110 13.66 -2.64 18.47
CA PHE A 110 13.08 -3.94 18.11
C PHE A 110 12.02 -4.42 19.11
N GLU A 111 12.29 -4.32 20.42
CA GLU A 111 11.38 -4.78 21.46
C GLU A 111 10.14 -3.87 21.59
N GLU A 112 10.32 -2.57 21.45
CA GLU A 112 9.23 -1.59 21.45
C GLU A 112 8.34 -1.77 20.22
N ASN A 113 8.94 -2.01 19.02
CA ASN A 113 8.21 -2.31 17.81
C ASN A 113 7.39 -3.59 17.97
N ILE A 114 7.98 -4.68 18.51
CA ILE A 114 7.25 -5.92 18.80
C ILE A 114 6.09 -5.66 19.76
N ALA A 115 6.31 -4.93 20.84
CA ALA A 115 5.27 -4.66 21.84
C ALA A 115 4.09 -3.89 21.25
N LEU A 116 4.37 -2.84 20.47
CA LEU A 116 3.34 -2.05 19.79
C LEU A 116 2.60 -2.88 18.74
N THR A 117 3.34 -3.57 17.89
CA THR A 117 2.77 -4.37 16.80
C THR A 117 1.89 -5.50 17.36
N LYS A 118 2.38 -6.22 18.36
CA LYS A 118 1.63 -7.29 18.99
C LYS A 118 0.32 -6.79 19.60
N LYS A 119 0.31 -5.63 20.24
CA LYS A 119 -0.89 -5.02 20.82
C LYS A 119 -1.98 -4.81 19.77
N VAL A 120 -1.62 -4.34 18.56
CA VAL A 120 -2.56 -4.15 17.45
C VAL A 120 -2.96 -5.49 16.84
N ALA A 121 -2.00 -6.37 16.56
CA ALA A 121 -2.23 -7.66 15.92
C ALA A 121 -3.13 -8.57 16.77
N ASP A 122 -2.98 -8.58 18.09
CA ASP A 122 -3.81 -9.38 19.00
C ASP A 122 -5.29 -8.94 18.95
N VAL A 123 -5.58 -7.64 18.89
CA VAL A 123 -6.97 -7.14 18.75
C VAL A 123 -7.50 -7.37 17.34
N ALA A 124 -6.72 -7.07 16.32
CA ALA A 124 -7.09 -7.24 14.92
C ALA A 124 -7.44 -8.72 14.62
N ARG A 125 -6.68 -9.67 15.17
CA ARG A 125 -6.93 -11.10 15.04
C ARG A 125 -8.29 -11.53 15.64
N VAL A 126 -8.70 -10.97 16.78
CA VAL A 126 -10.01 -11.25 17.38
C VAL A 126 -11.15 -10.80 16.48
N LEU A 127 -10.92 -9.74 15.70
CA LEU A 127 -11.89 -9.15 14.77
C LEU A 127 -11.76 -9.71 13.33
N ASP A 128 -10.87 -10.69 13.11
CA ASP A 128 -10.54 -11.27 11.80
C ASP A 128 -10.05 -10.20 10.78
N ILE A 129 -9.37 -9.18 11.25
CA ILE A 129 -8.76 -8.13 10.44
C ILE A 129 -7.25 -8.39 10.32
N PRO A 130 -6.71 -8.53 9.11
CA PRO A 130 -5.28 -8.66 8.88
C PRO A 130 -4.51 -7.43 9.39
N CYS A 131 -3.35 -7.70 10.02
CA CYS A 131 -2.44 -6.69 10.50
C CYS A 131 -1.08 -6.82 9.80
N GLU A 132 -0.66 -5.75 9.14
CA GLU A 132 0.68 -5.56 8.57
C GLU A 132 1.56 -4.82 9.58
N ALA A 133 2.87 -5.04 9.54
CA ALA A 133 3.83 -4.21 10.25
C ALA A 133 5.10 -4.04 9.41
N GLU A 134 6.01 -3.18 9.87
CA GLU A 134 7.29 -2.89 9.22
C GLU A 134 8.46 -3.20 10.13
N LEU A 135 9.50 -3.83 9.56
CA LEU A 135 10.79 -4.05 10.18
C LEU A 135 11.93 -3.60 9.27
N GLY A 136 12.93 -2.95 9.85
CA GLY A 136 13.90 -2.13 9.14
C GLY A 136 13.33 -0.72 8.96
N LYS A 137 14.09 0.16 8.34
CA LYS A 137 13.65 1.54 8.08
C LYS A 137 13.67 1.82 6.59
N VAL A 138 12.50 2.07 6.02
CA VAL A 138 12.38 2.57 4.66
C VAL A 138 12.63 4.08 4.70
N GLY A 139 13.69 4.53 4.02
CA GLY A 139 14.10 5.93 4.01
C GLY A 139 13.16 6.84 3.22
N GLY A 140 13.52 8.13 3.08
CA GLY A 140 12.80 9.12 2.29
C GLY A 140 11.66 9.79 3.02
N LYS A 141 10.79 10.45 2.26
CA LYS A 141 9.68 11.22 2.78
C LYS A 141 8.35 10.71 2.25
N GLU A 142 7.49 10.29 3.15
CA GLU A 142 6.09 10.00 2.86
C GLU A 142 5.22 10.86 3.77
N ASP A 143 4.41 11.73 3.16
CA ASP A 143 3.58 12.72 3.84
C ASP A 143 4.37 13.59 4.83
N ASP A 144 4.04 13.49 6.14
CA ASP A 144 4.72 14.19 7.23
C ASP A 144 5.83 13.36 7.89
N LEU A 145 6.10 12.13 7.38
CA LEU A 145 7.12 11.23 7.89
C LEU A 145 8.40 11.36 7.06
N GLU A 146 9.51 11.60 7.72
CA GLU A 146 10.85 11.67 7.11
C GLU A 146 11.78 10.73 7.88
N ALA A 147 12.39 9.78 7.17
CA ALA A 147 13.34 8.83 7.74
C ALA A 147 14.75 9.09 7.21
N GLU A 148 15.71 9.26 8.13
CA GLU A 148 17.08 9.70 7.79
C GLU A 148 17.99 8.61 7.23
N ALA A 149 17.74 7.32 7.46
CA ALA A 149 18.62 6.24 7.03
C ALA A 149 17.89 4.94 6.73
N ASP A 150 18.22 4.34 5.61
CA ASP A 150 17.88 2.96 5.30
C ASP A 150 18.64 2.00 6.23
N THR A 151 17.88 1.20 6.98
CA THR A 151 18.44 0.05 7.67
C THR A 151 17.76 -1.18 7.10
N ASN A 152 18.47 -1.91 6.23
CA ASN A 152 17.95 -3.14 5.64
C ASN A 152 17.52 -4.13 6.73
N THR A 153 16.40 -4.80 6.52
CA THR A 153 15.83 -5.77 7.46
C THR A 153 16.76 -6.98 7.59
N ASP A 154 17.11 -7.35 8.83
CA ASP A 154 17.83 -8.61 9.11
C ASP A 154 16.87 -9.80 8.98
N PRO A 155 17.23 -10.88 8.24
CA PRO A 155 16.35 -12.03 8.03
C PRO A 155 16.00 -12.79 9.32
N GLN A 156 16.92 -12.86 10.30
CA GLN A 156 16.65 -13.52 11.59
C GLN A 156 15.71 -12.69 12.46
N GLU A 157 15.94 -11.37 12.49
CA GLU A 157 15.02 -10.45 13.17
C GLU A 157 13.63 -10.48 12.52
N ALA A 158 13.54 -10.56 11.19
CA ALA A 158 12.26 -10.67 10.47
C ALA A 158 11.47 -11.93 10.88
N LYS A 159 12.15 -13.07 11.01
CA LYS A 159 11.54 -14.31 11.51
C LYS A 159 11.03 -14.15 12.94
N GLU A 160 11.90 -13.71 13.85
CA GLU A 160 11.55 -13.51 15.25
C GLU A 160 10.40 -12.53 15.42
N PHE A 161 10.44 -11.42 14.67
CA PHE A 161 9.39 -10.39 14.69
C PHE A 161 8.04 -10.96 14.26
N ALA A 162 7.98 -11.67 13.12
CA ALA A 162 6.74 -12.25 12.61
C ALA A 162 6.15 -13.30 13.60
N GLU A 163 7.00 -14.16 14.18
CA GLU A 163 6.59 -15.18 15.14
C GLU A 163 6.07 -14.56 16.45
N ARG A 164 6.74 -13.53 16.97
CA ARG A 164 6.39 -12.90 18.25
C ARG A 164 5.19 -11.97 18.17
N THR A 165 4.99 -11.32 17.03
CA THR A 165 3.89 -10.35 16.82
C THR A 165 2.62 -11.00 16.30
N GLY A 166 2.73 -12.06 15.48
CA GLY A 166 1.61 -12.72 14.82
C GLY A 166 0.96 -11.86 13.74
N VAL A 167 1.72 -10.99 13.08
CA VAL A 167 1.27 -10.22 11.90
C VAL A 167 0.90 -11.13 10.74
N THR A 168 0.09 -10.63 9.83
CA THR A 168 -0.39 -11.38 8.65
C THR A 168 0.36 -11.00 7.37
N SER A 169 1.15 -9.94 7.39
CA SER A 169 2.09 -9.53 6.35
C SER A 169 3.19 -8.66 6.96
N LEU A 170 4.36 -8.62 6.33
CA LEU A 170 5.53 -7.91 6.84
C LEU A 170 6.17 -7.06 5.75
N ALA A 171 6.21 -5.74 5.96
CA ALA A 171 6.98 -4.82 5.15
C ALA A 171 8.45 -4.88 5.58
N VAL A 172 9.35 -4.98 4.60
CA VAL A 172 10.78 -5.14 4.83
C VAL A 172 11.57 -4.10 4.04
N ALA A 173 12.60 -3.54 4.66
CA ALA A 173 13.50 -2.58 4.06
C ALA A 173 14.62 -3.31 3.28
N ILE A 174 14.80 -2.93 2.01
CA ILE A 174 15.80 -3.50 1.10
C ILE A 174 16.54 -2.42 0.30
N GLY A 175 16.52 -1.16 0.78
CA GLY A 175 17.11 -0.01 0.08
C GLY A 175 16.11 0.78 -0.77
N THR A 176 14.80 0.58 -0.58
CA THR A 176 13.76 1.45 -1.14
C THR A 176 13.55 2.69 -0.25
N ALA A 177 13.02 3.76 -0.84
CA ALA A 177 12.71 4.99 -0.14
C ALA A 177 11.36 5.56 -0.59
N HIS A 178 10.67 6.24 0.31
CA HIS A 178 9.44 6.95 0.00
C HIS A 178 9.71 8.24 -0.81
N GLY A 179 8.80 8.59 -1.70
CA GLY A 179 8.96 9.74 -2.58
C GLY A 179 9.56 9.38 -3.94
N PHE A 180 10.04 10.39 -4.67
CA PHE A 180 10.81 10.18 -5.91
C PHE A 180 12.30 10.07 -5.62
N TYR A 181 12.94 9.14 -6.30
CA TYR A 181 14.39 8.97 -6.21
C TYR A 181 15.14 10.07 -6.97
N ALA A 182 16.23 10.57 -6.39
CA ALA A 182 17.17 11.48 -7.08
C ALA A 182 18.03 10.77 -8.14
N GLY A 183 18.05 9.44 -8.13
CA GLY A 183 18.81 8.59 -9.05
C GLY A 183 18.24 7.16 -9.01
N THR A 184 18.89 6.21 -9.67
CA THR A 184 18.47 4.81 -9.63
C THR A 184 18.87 4.20 -8.28
N PRO A 185 17.91 3.75 -7.44
CA PRO A 185 18.24 3.12 -6.17
C PRO A 185 18.91 1.74 -6.38
N VAL A 186 19.80 1.39 -5.48
CA VAL A 186 20.40 0.05 -5.41
C VAL A 186 19.61 -0.78 -4.39
N LEU A 187 18.91 -1.79 -4.87
CA LEU A 187 18.08 -2.66 -4.02
C LEU A 187 18.83 -3.95 -3.68
N ASP A 188 18.78 -4.33 -2.40
CA ASP A 188 19.24 -5.64 -1.94
C ASP A 188 18.14 -6.70 -2.15
N THR A 189 17.96 -7.10 -3.41
CA THR A 189 16.90 -8.04 -3.77
C THR A 189 17.19 -9.48 -3.31
N GLU A 190 18.49 -9.86 -3.09
CA GLU A 190 18.85 -11.16 -2.51
C GLU A 190 18.26 -11.30 -1.10
N ARG A 191 18.29 -10.25 -0.33
CA ARG A 191 17.68 -10.18 1.02
C ARG A 191 16.21 -10.55 1.03
N VAL A 192 15.46 -10.20 -0.01
CA VAL A 192 14.06 -10.63 -0.16
C VAL A 192 13.96 -12.15 -0.16
N SER A 193 14.85 -12.83 -0.92
CA SER A 193 14.89 -14.29 -0.98
C SER A 193 15.29 -14.92 0.35
N GLU A 194 16.25 -14.32 1.07
CA GLU A 194 16.69 -14.78 2.38
C GLU A 194 15.56 -14.68 3.41
N ILE A 195 14.90 -13.51 3.49
CA ILE A 195 13.75 -13.30 4.37
C ILE A 195 12.62 -14.26 4.02
N ARG A 196 12.30 -14.41 2.72
CA ARG A 196 11.22 -15.30 2.25
C ARG A 196 11.41 -16.77 2.65
N GLN A 197 12.65 -17.24 2.76
CA GLN A 197 12.96 -18.59 3.23
C GLN A 197 12.71 -18.79 4.74
N MET A 198 12.70 -17.71 5.50
CA MET A 198 12.60 -17.72 6.96
C MET A 198 11.24 -17.29 7.50
N VAL A 199 10.51 -16.49 6.71
CA VAL A 199 9.24 -15.86 7.10
C VAL A 199 8.10 -16.46 6.28
N GLU A 200 7.07 -16.99 6.94
CA GLU A 200 5.93 -17.62 6.27
C GLU A 200 4.90 -16.61 5.75
N VAL A 201 4.75 -15.47 6.43
CA VAL A 201 3.78 -14.44 6.05
C VAL A 201 4.17 -13.72 4.75
N PRO A 202 3.20 -13.23 3.97
CA PRO A 202 3.44 -12.42 2.78
C PRO A 202 4.35 -11.22 3.06
N LEU A 203 5.35 -10.98 2.17
CA LEU A 203 6.24 -9.84 2.23
C LEU A 203 5.70 -8.66 1.43
N VAL A 204 5.99 -7.46 1.92
CA VAL A 204 5.49 -6.19 1.36
C VAL A 204 6.66 -5.28 0.99
N LEU A 205 6.57 -4.66 -0.19
CA LEU A 205 7.51 -3.66 -0.69
C LEU A 205 6.91 -2.26 -0.55
N HIS A 206 7.50 -1.43 0.31
CA HIS A 206 7.22 0.00 0.40
C HIS A 206 8.18 0.82 -0.48
N GLY A 207 7.83 2.07 -0.76
CA GLY A 207 8.69 2.99 -1.52
C GLY A 207 8.87 2.60 -3.00
N ALA A 208 7.87 2.01 -3.64
CA ALA A 208 8.02 1.57 -5.04
C ALA A 208 7.75 2.67 -6.07
N SER A 209 7.26 3.85 -5.69
CA SER A 209 7.08 4.99 -6.61
C SER A 209 8.44 5.42 -7.21
N GLY A 210 8.55 5.35 -8.54
CA GLY A 210 9.79 5.70 -9.25
C GLY A 210 10.79 4.56 -9.43
N LEU A 211 10.52 3.35 -8.92
CA LEU A 211 11.30 2.16 -9.29
C LEU A 211 11.05 1.79 -10.75
N SER A 212 12.09 1.27 -11.41
CA SER A 212 11.94 0.69 -12.73
C SER A 212 11.08 -0.58 -12.68
N ASP A 213 10.46 -0.92 -13.81
CA ASP A 213 9.65 -2.13 -13.94
C ASP A 213 10.43 -3.39 -13.59
N ASP A 214 11.69 -3.46 -14.01
CA ASP A 214 12.55 -4.62 -13.78
C ASP A 214 12.88 -4.78 -12.29
N GLN A 215 13.09 -3.67 -11.56
CA GLN A 215 13.28 -3.70 -10.12
C GLN A 215 12.04 -4.23 -9.38
N VAL A 216 10.84 -3.73 -9.75
CA VAL A 216 9.59 -4.22 -9.16
C VAL A 216 9.37 -5.70 -9.48
N ARG A 217 9.53 -6.11 -10.75
CA ARG A 217 9.39 -7.50 -11.18
C ARG A 217 10.38 -8.43 -10.47
N GLU A 218 11.63 -7.99 -10.28
CA GLU A 218 12.61 -8.79 -9.56
C GLU A 218 12.23 -8.97 -8.08
N CYS A 219 11.75 -7.92 -7.41
CA CYS A 219 11.24 -8.01 -6.03
C CYS A 219 10.05 -8.99 -5.93
N VAL A 220 9.08 -8.90 -6.87
CA VAL A 220 7.93 -9.83 -6.93
C VAL A 220 8.39 -11.27 -7.15
N LYS A 221 9.27 -11.50 -8.10
CA LYS A 221 9.84 -12.83 -8.39
C LYS A 221 10.54 -13.44 -7.17
N ARG A 222 11.12 -12.62 -6.30
CA ARG A 222 11.80 -13.06 -5.09
C ARG A 222 10.89 -13.24 -3.88
N GLY A 223 9.61 -12.86 -3.98
CA GLY A 223 8.62 -13.17 -2.96
C GLY A 223 7.86 -11.99 -2.37
N MET A 224 7.99 -10.79 -2.92
CA MET A 224 7.10 -9.68 -2.56
C MET A 224 5.68 -9.96 -3.07
N CYS A 225 4.69 -9.79 -2.19
CA CYS A 225 3.29 -10.12 -2.46
C CYS A 225 2.36 -8.90 -2.47
N LYS A 226 2.83 -7.77 -1.99
CA LYS A 226 2.17 -6.46 -2.01
C LYS A 226 3.20 -5.40 -2.38
N VAL A 227 2.82 -4.44 -3.20
CA VAL A 227 3.70 -3.32 -3.61
C VAL A 227 2.94 -2.01 -3.46
N ASN A 228 3.50 -1.07 -2.68
CA ASN A 228 2.89 0.23 -2.39
C ASN A 228 3.28 1.29 -3.41
N PHE A 229 2.28 2.02 -3.92
CA PHE A 229 2.43 3.15 -4.82
C PHE A 229 1.64 4.36 -4.30
N ALA A 230 2.31 5.45 -4.00
CA ALA A 230 1.71 6.68 -3.48
C ALA A 230 2.08 7.92 -4.31
N THR A 231 3.35 8.32 -4.28
CA THR A 231 3.84 9.58 -4.84
C THR A 231 3.53 9.73 -6.33
N GLU A 232 3.68 8.68 -7.12
CA GLU A 232 3.42 8.75 -8.57
C GLU A 232 1.94 8.91 -8.91
N LEU A 233 1.01 8.44 -8.04
CA LEU A 233 -0.42 8.68 -8.23
C LEU A 233 -0.77 10.16 -7.99
N ARG A 234 -0.19 10.75 -6.94
CA ARG A 234 -0.33 12.20 -6.65
C ARG A 234 0.23 13.05 -7.80
N ASP A 235 1.36 12.65 -8.36
CA ASP A 235 1.99 13.31 -9.49
C ASP A 235 1.12 13.23 -10.76
N ALA A 236 0.64 12.03 -11.12
CA ALA A 236 -0.25 11.83 -12.27
C ALA A 236 -1.55 12.65 -12.14
N TYR A 237 -2.16 12.63 -10.95
CA TYR A 237 -3.34 13.44 -10.65
C TYR A 237 -3.06 14.94 -10.85
N SER A 238 -2.00 15.44 -10.20
CA SER A 238 -1.65 16.86 -10.22
C SER A 238 -1.27 17.36 -11.60
N LYS A 239 -0.57 16.54 -12.40
CA LYS A 239 -0.23 16.85 -13.80
C LYS A 239 -1.48 16.98 -14.65
N ALA A 240 -2.39 16.03 -14.60
CA ALA A 240 -3.64 16.08 -15.37
C ALA A 240 -4.50 17.30 -15.03
N VAL A 241 -4.57 17.68 -13.75
CA VAL A 241 -5.25 18.91 -13.33
C VAL A 241 -4.57 20.15 -13.92
N LYS A 242 -3.24 20.25 -13.83
CA LYS A 242 -2.47 21.39 -14.39
C LYS A 242 -2.62 21.50 -15.89
N GLU A 243 -2.57 20.37 -16.61
CA GLU A 243 -2.77 20.33 -18.07
C GLU A 243 -4.15 20.82 -18.46
N THR A 244 -5.21 20.43 -17.73
CA THR A 244 -6.57 20.91 -17.97
C THR A 244 -6.67 22.44 -17.83
N PHE A 245 -6.00 23.03 -16.83
CA PHE A 245 -5.97 24.49 -16.66
C PHE A 245 -5.07 25.18 -17.71
N ALA A 246 -3.99 24.52 -18.16
CA ALA A 246 -3.15 25.05 -19.24
C ALA A 246 -3.89 25.10 -20.59
N GLU A 247 -4.77 24.13 -20.86
CA GLU A 247 -5.62 24.13 -22.04
C GLU A 247 -6.72 25.21 -21.98
N ASN A 248 -7.32 25.42 -20.81
CA ASN A 248 -8.32 26.44 -20.56
C ASN A 248 -8.27 26.95 -19.11
N GLU A 249 -7.62 28.09 -18.91
CA GLU A 249 -7.47 28.73 -17.57
C GLU A 249 -8.81 29.10 -16.92
N ASN A 250 -9.88 29.28 -17.72
CA ASN A 250 -11.22 29.62 -17.24
C ASN A 250 -12.06 28.39 -16.88
N THR A 251 -11.48 27.20 -16.80
CA THR A 251 -12.19 25.99 -16.36
C THR A 251 -12.58 26.10 -14.88
N ILE A 252 -13.88 26.24 -14.62
CA ILE A 252 -14.43 26.39 -13.25
C ILE A 252 -15.16 25.12 -12.75
N ASP A 253 -15.53 24.19 -13.65
CA ASP A 253 -16.22 22.97 -13.27
C ASP A 253 -15.23 21.93 -12.75
N PRO A 254 -15.28 21.57 -11.44
CA PRO A 254 -14.38 20.57 -10.86
C PRO A 254 -14.49 19.20 -11.55
N LYS A 255 -15.63 18.86 -12.12
CA LYS A 255 -15.78 17.60 -12.87
C LYS A 255 -14.93 17.54 -14.15
N ALA A 256 -14.55 18.68 -14.73
CA ALA A 256 -13.72 18.71 -15.92
C ALA A 256 -12.29 18.23 -15.59
N TYR A 257 -11.61 18.89 -14.64
CA TYR A 257 -10.27 18.49 -14.23
C TYR A 257 -10.26 17.20 -13.41
N GLY A 258 -11.35 16.90 -12.67
CA GLY A 258 -11.50 15.63 -11.96
C GLY A 258 -11.56 14.43 -12.92
N LYS A 259 -12.27 14.53 -14.05
CA LYS A 259 -12.30 13.47 -15.08
C LYS A 259 -10.94 13.24 -15.75
N ALA A 260 -10.20 14.31 -16.03
CA ALA A 260 -8.85 14.21 -16.56
C ALA A 260 -7.92 13.49 -15.56
N ALA A 261 -8.01 13.86 -14.28
CA ALA A 261 -7.25 13.22 -13.22
C ALA A 261 -7.62 11.74 -13.02
N ILE A 262 -8.92 11.38 -13.04
CA ILE A 262 -9.35 9.96 -12.98
C ILE A 262 -8.70 9.17 -14.11
N LYS A 263 -8.71 9.68 -15.34
CA LYS A 263 -8.13 9.00 -16.50
C LYS A 263 -6.63 8.77 -16.31
N ALA A 264 -5.88 9.80 -15.94
CA ALA A 264 -4.43 9.70 -15.77
C ALA A 264 -4.03 8.73 -14.65
N VAL A 265 -4.71 8.80 -13.50
CA VAL A 265 -4.47 7.87 -12.38
C VAL A 265 -4.84 6.44 -12.77
N LYS A 266 -5.97 6.22 -13.43
CA LYS A 266 -6.39 4.91 -13.91
C LYS A 266 -5.35 4.28 -14.83
N GLU A 267 -4.85 5.01 -15.82
CA GLU A 267 -3.82 4.54 -16.74
C GLU A 267 -2.54 4.12 -16.02
N LEU A 268 -2.09 4.92 -15.05
CA LEU A 268 -0.94 4.61 -14.21
C LEU A 268 -1.17 3.35 -13.34
N VAL A 269 -2.33 3.25 -12.69
CA VAL A 269 -2.67 2.09 -11.85
C VAL A 269 -2.71 0.81 -12.69
N MET A 270 -3.34 0.84 -13.87
CA MET A 270 -3.34 -0.31 -14.80
C MET A 270 -1.92 -0.71 -15.21
N TYR A 271 -1.07 0.27 -15.48
CA TYR A 271 0.33 0.01 -15.80
C TYR A 271 1.06 -0.70 -14.65
N ARG A 272 0.95 -0.19 -13.42
CA ARG A 272 1.59 -0.79 -12.24
C ARG A 272 1.02 -2.15 -11.87
N MET A 273 -0.28 -2.39 -12.04
CA MET A 273 -0.89 -3.72 -11.87
C MET A 273 -0.28 -4.77 -12.80
N LYS A 274 -0.03 -4.40 -14.08
CA LYS A 274 0.67 -5.29 -15.03
C LYS A 274 2.13 -5.53 -14.65
N VAL A 275 2.82 -4.51 -14.12
CA VAL A 275 4.20 -4.68 -13.61
C VAL A 275 4.23 -5.63 -12.42
N CYS A 276 3.25 -5.56 -11.53
CA CYS A 276 3.08 -6.47 -10.40
C CYS A 276 2.60 -7.88 -10.80
N GLY A 277 2.13 -8.07 -12.04
CA GLY A 277 1.62 -9.35 -12.55
C GLY A 277 0.27 -9.77 -11.96
N CYS A 278 -0.52 -8.82 -11.45
CA CYS A 278 -1.83 -9.12 -10.85
C CYS A 278 -3.03 -9.00 -11.82
N ASP A 279 -2.81 -8.62 -13.07
CA ASP A 279 -3.83 -8.60 -14.10
C ASP A 279 -4.37 -10.03 -14.37
N GLY A 280 -5.71 -10.15 -14.44
CA GLY A 280 -6.40 -11.43 -14.57
C GLY A 280 -6.37 -12.34 -13.33
N LYS A 281 -6.01 -11.81 -12.15
CA LYS A 281 -5.84 -12.57 -10.90
C LYS A 281 -7.01 -12.40 -9.90
N ALA A 282 -8.06 -11.66 -10.26
CA ALA A 282 -9.25 -11.48 -9.40
C ALA A 282 -9.99 -12.78 -9.09
#